data_a079a7f3c6f1f94a0121f5eba1633871
#
_entry.id   a079a7f3c6f1f94a0121f5eba1633871
#
_cell.length_a   1.000
_cell.length_b   1.000
_cell.length_c   1.000
_cell.angle_alpha   90.00
_cell.angle_beta   90.00
_cell.angle_gamma   90.00
#
_symmetry.space_group_name_H-M   'P 1'
#
loop_
_entity.id
_entity.type
_entity.pdbx_description
1 polymer ?
#
loop_
_entity_poly.entity_id
_entity_poly.type
_entity_poly.pdbx_seq_one_letter_code
_entity_poly.pdbx_strand_id
1 'polypeptide(L)'
;MNKKAWIGIAIFVVLIIVIILIKVFTNSDDGKIFKNLEDVYVATGGGKEDFLQDKEVIKILEDKYGLNVTFDTWSNGRTIKDPLIRETIGLGDSYIAGRISEGEEYTINSTGVSKYDALFTSDQRFYDYYKLKPNKEEGESDRYTVLNGGLTLNTPIVIYSWKEVVDALIKENIVKDEEGIYYITDMQKLIDYILAGKKWSDIGLNSLYGNINIASTDPVSSSPGATYYGLLLSILSESQVTSENVTNNLPKLKEFYIKSGYMNNTPADLFERYLKTGMGGEPMIVDYEKSIIDFANSNPDGFASVKDDIRILYPSPTIWNSHCMTVFTDKGEKLYKALNDKRISQIAWEKYGFRTGITGGNYDVSSISIKVPQKISSTVTSLKMDVYNELINYLKETK
;
A
#
# COMPACT_ATOMS: atom_id res chain seq x y z
N MET A 1 -37.27 57.79 -10.95
CA MET A 1 -37.62 56.36 -10.99
C MET A 1 -38.53 56.05 -9.82
N ASN A 2 -39.69 55.44 -10.04
CA ASN A 2 -40.77 55.32 -9.09
C ASN A 2 -40.40 54.18 -8.06
N LYS A 3 -40.70 54.35 -6.78
CA LYS A 3 -40.43 53.34 -5.69
C LYS A 3 -40.82 51.90 -6.08
N LYS A 4 -41.91 51.77 -6.87
CA LYS A 4 -42.36 50.46 -7.40
C LYS A 4 -41.38 49.85 -8.40
N ALA A 5 -40.62 50.65 -9.16
CA ALA A 5 -39.61 50.12 -10.09
C ALA A 5 -38.36 49.59 -9.34
N TRP A 6 -37.98 50.21 -8.23
CA TRP A 6 -36.89 49.76 -7.40
C TRP A 6 -37.20 48.43 -6.69
N ILE A 7 -38.46 48.24 -6.23
CA ILE A 7 -38.92 47.01 -5.63
C ILE A 7 -38.90 45.87 -6.67
N GLY A 8 -39.33 46.15 -7.92
CA GLY A 8 -39.28 45.14 -8.98
C GLY A 8 -37.85 44.71 -9.34
N ILE A 9 -36.89 45.64 -9.37
CA ILE A 9 -35.46 45.34 -9.62
C ILE A 9 -34.89 44.55 -8.48
N ALA A 10 -35.19 44.88 -7.20
CA ALA A 10 -34.70 44.12 -6.03
C ALA A 10 -35.24 42.67 -6.03
N ILE A 11 -36.52 42.47 -6.35
CA ILE A 11 -37.10 41.11 -6.45
C ILE A 11 -36.44 40.32 -7.59
N PHE A 12 -36.18 40.96 -8.72
CA PHE A 12 -35.54 40.30 -9.86
C PHE A 12 -34.08 39.91 -9.57
N VAL A 13 -33.31 40.75 -8.85
CA VAL A 13 -31.96 40.46 -8.42
C VAL A 13 -31.95 39.30 -7.38
N VAL A 14 -32.90 39.29 -6.44
CA VAL A 14 -33.03 38.18 -5.47
C VAL A 14 -33.39 36.89 -6.21
N LEU A 15 -34.28 36.91 -7.19
CA LEU A 15 -34.60 35.73 -8.01
C LEU A 15 -33.40 35.21 -8.78
N ILE A 16 -32.59 36.11 -9.36
CA ILE A 16 -31.35 35.71 -10.05
C ILE A 16 -30.35 35.07 -9.06
N ILE A 17 -30.19 35.67 -7.88
CA ILE A 17 -29.31 35.14 -6.85
C ILE A 17 -29.81 33.75 -6.38
N VAL A 18 -31.11 33.58 -6.20
CA VAL A 18 -31.72 32.27 -5.83
C VAL A 18 -31.53 31.25 -6.96
N ILE A 19 -31.71 31.66 -8.23
CA ILE A 19 -31.46 30.76 -9.37
C ILE A 19 -29.97 30.41 -9.49
N ILE A 20 -29.06 31.35 -9.21
CA ILE A 20 -27.62 31.11 -9.22
C ILE A 20 -27.27 30.18 -8.04
N LEU A 21 -27.82 30.41 -6.84
CA LEU A 21 -27.63 29.53 -5.69
C LEU A 21 -28.20 28.12 -5.95
N ILE A 22 -29.40 28.03 -6.52
CA ILE A 22 -29.96 26.74 -6.94
C ILE A 22 -29.06 26.08 -7.97
N LYS A 23 -28.56 26.78 -8.99
CA LYS A 23 -27.61 26.24 -9.98
C LYS A 23 -26.25 25.87 -9.36
N VAL A 24 -25.75 26.61 -8.39
CA VAL A 24 -24.52 26.29 -7.65
C VAL A 24 -24.75 25.08 -6.75
N PHE A 25 -25.90 24.96 -6.12
CA PHE A 25 -26.29 23.79 -5.30
C PHE A 25 -26.74 22.59 -6.13
N THR A 26 -27.24 22.79 -7.38
CA THR A 26 -27.64 21.70 -8.29
C THR A 26 -26.57 21.34 -9.33
N ASN A 27 -25.50 22.15 -9.46
CA ASN A 27 -24.29 21.81 -10.23
C ASN A 27 -23.18 21.19 -9.35
N SER A 28 -23.42 20.94 -8.05
CA SER A 28 -22.73 19.86 -7.39
C SER A 28 -23.30 18.58 -7.99
N ASP A 29 -22.45 17.76 -8.58
CA ASP A 29 -22.76 16.44 -9.13
C ASP A 29 -23.19 15.45 -8.00
N ASP A 30 -23.83 16.00 -6.94
CA ASP A 30 -24.25 15.34 -5.72
C ASP A 30 -25.63 14.75 -5.90
N GLY A 31 -25.66 13.42 -6.04
CA GLY A 31 -26.83 12.64 -5.64
C GLY A 31 -27.73 12.15 -6.77
N LYS A 32 -27.20 11.45 -7.77
CA LYS A 32 -28.02 10.45 -8.46
C LYS A 32 -28.26 9.27 -7.52
N ILE A 33 -29.37 9.27 -6.79
CA ILE A 33 -29.80 8.09 -6.05
C ILE A 33 -30.28 7.08 -7.08
N PHE A 34 -29.48 6.04 -7.32
CA PHE A 34 -29.84 4.95 -8.22
C PHE A 34 -30.89 4.07 -7.52
N LYS A 35 -32.03 3.83 -8.17
CA LYS A 35 -33.07 2.93 -7.65
C LYS A 35 -32.65 1.45 -7.71
N ASN A 36 -31.82 1.09 -8.68
CA ASN A 36 -31.25 -0.25 -8.86
C ASN A 36 -29.74 -0.11 -8.94
N LEU A 37 -29.05 -0.68 -7.97
CA LEU A 37 -27.60 -0.74 -7.96
C LEU A 37 -27.13 -1.88 -8.87
N GLU A 38 -25.98 -1.69 -9.48
CA GLU A 38 -25.31 -2.71 -10.28
C GLU A 38 -24.33 -3.48 -9.40
N ASP A 39 -24.53 -4.82 -9.29
CA ASP A 39 -23.65 -5.67 -8.50
C ASP A 39 -22.30 -5.85 -9.18
N VAL A 40 -21.23 -5.58 -8.43
CA VAL A 40 -19.84 -5.70 -8.86
C VAL A 40 -19.08 -6.59 -7.87
N TYR A 41 -18.36 -7.57 -8.39
CA TYR A 41 -17.62 -8.54 -7.58
C TYR A 41 -16.12 -8.41 -7.83
N VAL A 42 -15.36 -8.20 -6.74
CA VAL A 42 -13.91 -7.93 -6.80
C VAL A 42 -13.16 -8.90 -5.91
N ALA A 43 -12.21 -9.64 -6.47
CA ALA A 43 -11.23 -10.35 -5.68
C ALA A 43 -10.14 -9.37 -5.24
N THR A 44 -9.81 -9.33 -3.95
CA THR A 44 -8.85 -8.37 -3.42
C THR A 44 -7.88 -8.98 -2.42
N GLY A 45 -6.65 -8.49 -2.41
CA GLY A 45 -5.67 -8.75 -1.35
C GLY A 45 -5.93 -7.93 -0.09
N GLY A 46 -5.29 -8.31 1.00
CA GLY A 46 -5.41 -7.65 2.30
C GLY A 46 -4.83 -6.25 2.37
N GLY A 47 -5.01 -5.61 3.53
CA GLY A 47 -4.42 -4.33 3.90
C GLY A 47 -5.13 -3.09 3.39
N LYS A 48 -6.33 -3.25 2.79
CA LYS A 48 -7.19 -2.15 2.33
C LYS A 48 -8.67 -2.38 2.65
N GLU A 49 -8.96 -3.38 3.47
CA GLU A 49 -10.33 -3.77 3.83
C GLU A 49 -11.09 -2.64 4.50
N ASP A 50 -10.46 -1.96 5.46
CA ASP A 50 -11.09 -0.88 6.22
C ASP A 50 -11.46 0.30 5.30
N PHE A 51 -10.58 0.64 4.36
CA PHE A 51 -10.89 1.64 3.33
C PHE A 51 -12.02 1.21 2.42
N LEU A 52 -12.01 -0.03 1.94
CA LEU A 52 -13.05 -0.55 1.04
C LEU A 52 -14.40 -0.71 1.73
N GLN A 53 -14.42 -0.84 3.06
CA GLN A 53 -15.62 -0.93 3.90
C GLN A 53 -16.01 0.41 4.56
N ASP A 54 -15.28 1.51 4.26
CA ASP A 54 -15.62 2.84 4.77
C ASP A 54 -17.01 3.24 4.29
N LYS A 55 -17.86 3.63 5.23
CA LYS A 55 -19.28 3.96 4.97
C LYS A 55 -19.45 5.12 3.97
N GLU A 56 -18.51 6.07 3.97
CA GLU A 56 -18.55 7.20 3.04
C GLU A 56 -18.13 6.75 1.64
N VAL A 57 -17.12 5.87 1.53
CA VAL A 57 -16.72 5.26 0.25
C VAL A 57 -17.88 4.44 -0.33
N ILE A 58 -18.48 3.53 0.46
CA ILE A 58 -19.63 2.73 0.03
C ILE A 58 -20.77 3.65 -0.44
N LYS A 59 -21.12 4.67 0.36
CA LYS A 59 -22.17 5.61 0.00
C LYS A 59 -21.89 6.35 -1.32
N ILE A 60 -20.65 6.75 -1.58
CA ILE A 60 -20.28 7.37 -2.86
C ILE A 60 -20.43 6.38 -4.02
N LEU A 61 -20.01 5.12 -3.83
CA LEU A 61 -20.15 4.08 -4.85
C LEU A 61 -21.63 3.83 -5.18
N GLU A 62 -22.49 3.78 -4.17
CA GLU A 62 -23.93 3.58 -4.37
C GLU A 62 -24.63 4.83 -4.96
N ASP A 63 -24.51 5.98 -4.30
CA ASP A 63 -25.29 7.17 -4.64
C ASP A 63 -24.81 7.84 -5.94
N LYS A 64 -23.50 7.93 -6.15
CA LYS A 64 -22.92 8.65 -7.29
C LYS A 64 -22.68 7.74 -8.50
N TYR A 65 -22.28 6.48 -8.25
CA TYR A 65 -21.88 5.56 -9.32
C TYR A 65 -22.89 4.44 -9.56
N GLY A 66 -23.86 4.23 -8.66
CA GLY A 66 -24.88 3.21 -8.77
C GLY A 66 -24.33 1.79 -8.64
N LEU A 67 -23.28 1.61 -7.85
CA LEU A 67 -22.58 0.34 -7.69
C LEU A 67 -22.81 -0.25 -6.30
N ASN A 68 -23.20 -1.52 -6.24
CA ASN A 68 -23.18 -2.36 -5.05
C ASN A 68 -21.97 -3.29 -5.15
N VAL A 69 -20.90 -3.00 -4.39
CA VAL A 69 -19.62 -3.68 -4.58
C VAL A 69 -19.39 -4.69 -3.46
N THR A 70 -19.11 -5.92 -3.85
CA THR A 70 -18.65 -6.99 -2.96
C THR A 70 -17.15 -7.18 -3.14
N PHE A 71 -16.38 -6.94 -2.09
CA PHE A 71 -14.95 -7.19 -2.04
C PHE A 71 -14.68 -8.52 -1.33
N ASP A 72 -14.21 -9.50 -2.09
CA ASP A 72 -13.82 -10.81 -1.58
C ASP A 72 -12.33 -10.81 -1.28
N THR A 73 -11.97 -10.86 0.01
CA THR A 73 -10.58 -10.86 0.44
C THR A 73 -10.11 -12.28 0.71
N TRP A 74 -8.96 -12.65 0.20
CA TRP A 74 -8.35 -13.96 0.46
C TRP A 74 -7.63 -14.06 1.81
N SER A 75 -7.48 -12.95 2.53
CA SER A 75 -6.97 -12.93 3.91
C SER A 75 -7.95 -13.51 4.94
N ASN A 76 -9.23 -13.68 4.58
CA ASN A 76 -10.30 -14.07 5.51
C ASN A 76 -10.61 -15.58 5.57
N GLY A 77 -9.69 -16.45 5.16
CA GLY A 77 -9.85 -17.91 5.31
C GLY A 77 -10.93 -18.54 4.43
N ARG A 78 -11.18 -18.00 3.23
CA ARG A 78 -12.18 -18.50 2.28
C ARG A 78 -11.51 -19.10 1.04
N THR A 79 -12.06 -20.19 0.49
CA THR A 79 -11.48 -20.90 -0.64
C THR A 79 -11.71 -20.16 -1.95
N ILE A 80 -10.64 -19.75 -2.61
CA ILE A 80 -10.68 -19.26 -3.98
C ILE A 80 -10.95 -20.43 -4.89
N LYS A 81 -12.18 -20.52 -5.41
CA LYS A 81 -12.58 -21.60 -6.31
C LYS A 81 -12.13 -21.36 -7.76
N ASP A 82 -11.85 -20.11 -8.10
CA ASP A 82 -11.45 -19.73 -9.44
C ASP A 82 -9.99 -20.10 -9.73
N PRO A 83 -9.72 -21.02 -10.67
CA PRO A 83 -8.35 -21.47 -10.93
C PRO A 83 -7.41 -20.35 -11.40
N LEU A 84 -7.93 -19.40 -12.20
CA LEU A 84 -7.11 -18.32 -12.74
C LEU A 84 -6.74 -17.28 -11.65
N ILE A 85 -7.68 -17.00 -10.76
CA ILE A 85 -7.42 -16.15 -9.59
C ILE A 85 -6.43 -16.85 -8.64
N ARG A 86 -6.58 -18.16 -8.41
CA ARG A 86 -5.62 -18.95 -7.61
C ARG A 86 -4.22 -18.92 -8.21
N GLU A 87 -4.10 -19.09 -9.51
CA GLU A 87 -2.80 -18.98 -10.20
C GLU A 87 -2.18 -17.60 -9.99
N THR A 88 -2.95 -16.54 -10.18
CA THR A 88 -2.48 -15.16 -10.01
C THR A 88 -2.03 -14.87 -8.59
N ILE A 89 -2.79 -15.28 -7.61
CA ILE A 89 -2.45 -15.14 -6.18
C ILE A 89 -1.20 -15.99 -5.88
N GLY A 90 -1.13 -17.20 -6.40
CA GLY A 90 0.04 -18.06 -6.29
C GLY A 90 1.32 -17.46 -6.85
N LEU A 91 1.21 -16.57 -7.86
CA LEU A 91 2.35 -15.89 -8.45
C LEU A 91 2.82 -14.68 -7.63
N GLY A 92 1.99 -14.18 -6.68
CA GLY A 92 2.31 -12.94 -6.14
C GLY A 92 1.95 -12.52 -4.76
N ASP A 93 0.99 -13.07 -4.18
CA ASP A 93 0.85 -12.98 -2.74
C ASP A 93 1.65 -14.14 -2.15
N SER A 94 2.89 -13.86 -1.77
CA SER A 94 3.82 -14.89 -1.29
C SER A 94 3.29 -15.63 -0.06
N TYR A 95 2.47 -14.98 0.76
CA TYR A 95 1.81 -15.62 1.90
C TYR A 95 0.80 -16.67 1.45
N ILE A 96 -0.07 -16.33 0.52
CA ILE A 96 -1.09 -17.24 -0.02
C ILE A 96 -0.47 -18.34 -0.85
N ALA A 97 0.55 -18.01 -1.66
CA ALA A 97 1.31 -19.01 -2.40
C ALA A 97 1.97 -20.03 -1.47
N GLY A 98 2.57 -19.58 -0.37
CA GLY A 98 3.15 -20.46 0.65
C GLY A 98 2.11 -21.41 1.21
N ARG A 99 0.96 -20.89 1.64
CA ARG A 99 -0.09 -21.71 2.27
C ARG A 99 -0.81 -22.63 1.27
N ILE A 100 -1.03 -22.20 0.03
CA ILE A 100 -1.56 -23.08 -1.02
C ILE A 100 -0.58 -24.23 -1.30
N SER A 101 0.73 -23.98 -1.31
CA SER A 101 1.75 -25.03 -1.48
C SER A 101 1.80 -26.02 -0.31
N GLU A 102 1.38 -25.60 0.88
CA GLU A 102 1.21 -26.45 2.07
C GLU A 102 -0.09 -27.25 2.08
N GLY A 103 -0.91 -27.11 1.04
CA GLY A 103 -2.18 -27.83 0.89
C GLY A 103 -3.36 -27.19 1.61
N GLU A 104 -3.20 -25.99 2.17
CA GLU A 104 -4.31 -25.26 2.76
C GLU A 104 -5.22 -24.64 1.70
N GLU A 105 -6.53 -24.86 1.81
CA GLU A 105 -7.52 -24.18 1.01
C GLU A 105 -7.93 -22.86 1.63
N TYR A 106 -7.68 -21.75 0.92
CA TYR A 106 -8.22 -20.43 1.29
C TYR A 106 -9.60 -20.26 0.71
N THR A 107 -10.56 -19.89 1.55
CA THR A 107 -11.90 -19.54 1.11
C THR A 107 -11.99 -18.01 1.04
N ILE A 108 -12.21 -17.45 -0.14
CA ILE A 108 -12.81 -16.14 -0.28
C ILE A 108 -14.28 -16.38 -0.56
N ASN A 109 -15.07 -15.60 0.09
CA ASN A 109 -16.51 -15.43 -0.04
C ASN A 109 -17.39 -16.64 -0.40
N SER A 110 -18.44 -16.74 0.36
CA SER A 110 -19.48 -17.74 0.23
C SER A 110 -20.54 -17.42 -0.85
N THR A 111 -20.45 -16.30 -1.57
CA THR A 111 -21.47 -15.88 -2.54
C THR A 111 -21.58 -16.77 -3.75
N GLY A 112 -20.63 -17.69 -3.94
CA GLY A 112 -20.64 -18.61 -5.08
C GLY A 112 -20.38 -17.92 -6.42
N VAL A 113 -19.82 -16.71 -6.42
CA VAL A 113 -19.48 -15.96 -7.64
C VAL A 113 -18.50 -16.77 -8.47
N SER A 114 -18.90 -17.08 -9.69
CA SER A 114 -18.11 -17.86 -10.63
C SER A 114 -17.16 -17.02 -11.48
N LYS A 115 -17.31 -15.69 -11.44
CA LYS A 115 -16.52 -14.73 -12.21
C LYS A 115 -16.45 -13.38 -11.49
N TYR A 116 -15.25 -12.83 -11.36
CA TYR A 116 -15.03 -11.49 -10.84
C TYR A 116 -15.05 -10.45 -11.95
N ASP A 117 -15.50 -9.23 -11.62
CA ASP A 117 -15.47 -8.08 -12.51
C ASP A 117 -14.09 -7.40 -12.52
N ALA A 118 -13.36 -7.53 -11.40
CA ALA A 118 -12.00 -7.05 -11.28
C ALA A 118 -11.20 -7.84 -10.24
N LEU A 119 -9.87 -7.74 -10.35
CA LEU A 119 -8.89 -8.17 -9.35
C LEU A 119 -8.20 -6.92 -8.79
N PHE A 120 -8.16 -6.78 -7.46
CA PHE A 120 -7.54 -5.64 -6.81
C PHE A 120 -6.39 -6.09 -5.90
N THR A 121 -5.21 -6.22 -6.48
CA THR A 121 -4.00 -6.71 -5.80
C THR A 121 -3.28 -5.60 -5.05
N SER A 122 -2.42 -5.99 -4.12
CA SER A 122 -1.51 -5.09 -3.40
C SER A 122 -0.15 -4.94 -4.09
N ASP A 123 -0.02 -5.41 -5.33
CA ASP A 123 1.23 -5.40 -6.07
C ASP A 123 0.97 -5.24 -7.57
N GLN A 124 1.66 -4.28 -8.18
CA GLN A 124 1.56 -3.97 -9.60
C GLN A 124 1.96 -5.16 -10.50
N ARG A 125 2.85 -6.05 -10.04
CA ARG A 125 3.33 -7.19 -10.81
C ARG A 125 2.21 -8.07 -11.35
N PHE A 126 1.08 -8.17 -10.62
CA PHE A 126 -0.08 -8.95 -11.10
C PHE A 126 -0.79 -8.28 -12.24
N TYR A 127 -1.01 -6.97 -12.14
CA TYR A 127 -1.57 -6.21 -13.24
C TYR A 127 -0.69 -6.34 -14.49
N ASP A 128 0.63 -6.19 -14.32
CA ASP A 128 1.59 -6.32 -15.43
C ASP A 128 1.60 -7.75 -16.01
N TYR A 129 1.55 -8.77 -15.15
CA TYR A 129 1.46 -10.16 -15.58
C TYR A 129 0.21 -10.43 -16.43
N TYR A 130 -0.97 -10.02 -15.97
CA TYR A 130 -2.21 -10.19 -16.74
C TYR A 130 -2.19 -9.43 -18.05
N LYS A 131 -1.65 -8.22 -18.04
CA LYS A 131 -1.56 -7.36 -19.24
C LYS A 131 -0.59 -7.89 -20.27
N LEU A 132 0.47 -8.58 -19.84
CA LEU A 132 1.50 -9.15 -20.71
C LEU A 132 1.21 -10.60 -21.09
N LYS A 133 0.23 -11.26 -20.44
CA LYS A 133 -0.16 -12.64 -20.79
C LYS A 133 -0.62 -12.64 -22.25
N PRO A 134 0.05 -13.40 -23.15
CA PRO A 134 -0.34 -13.41 -24.55
C PRO A 134 -1.76 -13.93 -24.72
N ASN A 135 -2.43 -13.44 -25.76
CA ASN A 135 -3.74 -13.91 -26.14
C ASN A 135 -3.78 -15.43 -26.10
N LYS A 136 -4.79 -15.96 -25.41
CA LYS A 136 -5.24 -17.35 -25.32
C LYS A 136 -4.36 -18.42 -25.96
N GLU A 137 -3.98 -19.41 -25.19
CA GLU A 137 -3.73 -20.73 -25.74
C GLU A 137 -5.05 -21.31 -26.27
N GLU A 138 -4.99 -22.07 -27.36
CA GLU A 138 -6.16 -22.67 -28.02
C GLU A 138 -6.96 -23.50 -26.99
N GLY A 139 -8.18 -23.06 -26.65
CA GLY A 139 -9.05 -23.67 -25.64
C GLY A 139 -9.19 -22.94 -24.30
N GLU A 140 -8.45 -21.86 -24.03
CA GLU A 140 -8.66 -21.04 -22.85
C GLU A 140 -9.92 -20.17 -22.94
N SER A 141 -10.60 -20.04 -21.81
CA SER A 141 -11.79 -19.18 -21.65
C SER A 141 -11.44 -17.70 -21.72
N ASP A 142 -12.26 -16.88 -22.42
CA ASP A 142 -12.21 -15.40 -22.40
C ASP A 142 -12.55 -14.78 -21.04
N ARG A 143 -12.62 -15.60 -20.01
CA ARG A 143 -13.21 -15.28 -18.72
C ARG A 143 -12.55 -14.06 -18.05
N TYR A 144 -11.24 -13.91 -18.21
CA TYR A 144 -10.47 -12.84 -17.58
C TYR A 144 -9.56 -12.11 -18.58
N THR A 145 -10.13 -11.74 -19.71
CA THR A 145 -9.44 -10.80 -20.62
C THR A 145 -9.38 -9.43 -19.96
N VAL A 146 -8.19 -8.86 -19.88
CA VAL A 146 -8.00 -7.51 -19.32
C VAL A 146 -8.56 -6.46 -20.27
N LEU A 147 -9.57 -5.72 -19.83
CA LEU A 147 -10.15 -4.61 -20.56
C LEU A 147 -9.42 -3.31 -20.23
N ASN A 148 -9.12 -3.07 -18.94
CA ASN A 148 -8.51 -1.87 -18.43
C ASN A 148 -7.89 -2.14 -17.06
N GLY A 149 -7.38 -1.09 -16.42
CA GLY A 149 -6.88 -1.14 -15.04
C GLY A 149 -5.66 -0.27 -14.83
N GLY A 150 -5.08 -0.39 -13.66
CA GLY A 150 -3.89 0.32 -13.27
C GLY A 150 -3.86 0.69 -11.80
N LEU A 151 -2.96 1.59 -11.47
CA LEU A 151 -2.73 2.05 -10.12
C LEU A 151 -3.96 2.77 -9.56
N THR A 152 -4.40 2.36 -8.37
CA THR A 152 -5.51 2.96 -7.63
C THR A 152 -5.04 3.55 -6.30
N LEU A 153 -4.35 2.74 -5.48
CA LEU A 153 -3.82 3.14 -4.19
C LEU A 153 -2.32 2.87 -4.16
N ASN A 154 -1.59 3.68 -3.40
CA ASN A 154 -0.15 3.56 -3.30
C ASN A 154 0.34 3.87 -1.89
N THR A 155 1.41 3.22 -1.46
CA THR A 155 2.08 3.53 -0.20
C THR A 155 3.56 3.16 -0.32
N PRO A 156 4.49 4.03 0.12
CA PRO A 156 5.91 3.67 0.09
C PRO A 156 6.26 2.72 1.23
N ILE A 157 7.29 1.91 1.05
CA ILE A 157 7.98 1.24 2.13
C ILE A 157 8.75 2.29 2.94
N VAL A 158 8.60 2.23 4.26
CA VAL A 158 9.33 3.04 5.23
C VAL A 158 9.91 2.16 6.32
N ILE A 159 10.80 2.74 7.13
CA ILE A 159 11.30 2.10 8.35
C ILE A 159 10.84 2.95 9.52
N TYR A 160 10.07 2.37 10.43
CA TYR A 160 9.76 2.99 11.72
C TYR A 160 10.89 2.74 12.69
N SER A 161 11.22 3.77 13.44
CA SER A 161 12.28 3.72 14.44
C SER A 161 11.99 4.67 15.60
N TRP A 162 12.86 4.69 16.57
CA TRP A 162 12.78 5.49 17.77
C TRP A 162 13.77 6.65 17.70
N LYS A 163 13.42 7.77 18.31
CA LYS A 163 14.24 9.00 18.29
C LYS A 163 15.73 8.74 18.59
N GLU A 164 16.04 8.02 19.67
CA GLU A 164 17.42 7.76 20.06
C GLU A 164 18.19 6.92 19.02
N VAL A 165 17.53 5.95 18.39
CA VAL A 165 18.10 5.15 17.31
C VAL A 165 18.40 6.05 16.11
N VAL A 166 17.45 6.91 15.73
CA VAL A 166 17.61 7.83 14.60
C VAL A 166 18.72 8.83 14.86
N ASP A 167 18.80 9.38 16.07
CA ASP A 167 19.88 10.30 16.47
C ASP A 167 21.28 9.63 16.35
N ALA A 168 21.39 8.33 16.65
CA ALA A 168 22.62 7.56 16.46
C ALA A 168 22.94 7.33 14.96
N LEU A 169 21.93 7.01 14.15
CA LEU A 169 22.10 6.81 12.70
C LEU A 169 22.44 8.12 11.97
N ILE A 170 21.95 9.26 12.46
CA ILE A 170 22.34 10.59 11.94
C ILE A 170 23.84 10.85 12.19
N LYS A 171 24.37 10.54 13.37
CA LYS A 171 25.81 10.69 13.68
C LYS A 171 26.68 9.83 12.77
N GLU A 172 26.18 8.66 12.36
CA GLU A 172 26.83 7.77 11.42
C GLU A 172 26.69 8.21 9.94
N ASN A 173 25.99 9.32 9.65
CA ASN A 173 25.65 9.77 8.29
C ASN A 173 24.87 8.72 7.47
N ILE A 174 24.08 7.88 8.13
CA ILE A 174 23.17 6.92 7.48
C ILE A 174 21.82 7.59 7.25
N VAL A 175 21.37 8.39 8.22
CA VAL A 175 20.11 9.14 8.18
C VAL A 175 20.37 10.63 8.10
N LYS A 176 19.58 11.34 7.31
CA LYS A 176 19.54 12.80 7.22
C LYS A 176 18.18 13.29 7.69
N ASP A 177 18.19 14.30 8.57
CA ASP A 177 17.01 15.07 8.94
C ASP A 177 16.84 16.23 7.96
N GLU A 178 15.72 16.30 7.28
CA GLU A 178 15.32 17.43 6.44
C GLU A 178 14.04 18.04 7.03
N GLU A 179 14.22 19.01 7.91
CA GLU A 179 13.12 19.73 8.57
C GLU A 179 12.14 18.81 9.32
N GLY A 180 12.63 17.73 9.94
CA GLY A 180 11.84 16.75 10.69
C GLY A 180 11.23 15.64 9.83
N ILE A 181 11.64 15.52 8.57
CA ILE A 181 11.44 14.36 7.73
C ILE A 181 12.78 13.63 7.61
N TYR A 182 12.80 12.34 7.91
CA TYR A 182 14.04 11.58 8.03
C TYR A 182 14.22 10.66 6.82
N TYR A 183 15.38 10.78 6.16
CA TYR A 183 15.73 9.98 5.00
C TYR A 183 16.93 9.07 5.31
N ILE A 184 16.82 7.77 5.00
CA ILE A 184 17.99 6.88 4.98
C ILE A 184 18.70 7.13 3.64
N THR A 185 19.76 7.92 3.68
CA THR A 185 20.51 8.31 2.47
C THR A 185 21.63 7.31 2.13
N ASP A 186 22.01 6.46 3.08
CA ASP A 186 22.99 5.40 2.88
C ASP A 186 22.49 4.06 3.42
N MET A 187 21.52 3.47 2.69
CA MET A 187 20.98 2.16 3.01
C MET A 187 22.03 1.05 2.84
N GLN A 188 22.97 1.19 1.90
CA GLN A 188 24.06 0.23 1.72
C GLN A 188 24.90 0.10 2.99
N LYS A 189 25.31 1.22 3.58
CA LYS A 189 26.09 1.24 4.84
C LYS A 189 25.31 0.60 6.00
N LEU A 190 23.98 0.80 6.06
CA LEU A 190 23.15 0.17 7.07
C LEU A 190 23.10 -1.36 6.88
N ILE A 191 22.96 -1.83 5.63
CA ILE A 191 23.03 -3.26 5.29
C ILE A 191 24.39 -3.84 5.70
N ASP A 192 25.48 -3.15 5.39
CA ASP A 192 26.84 -3.59 5.72
C ASP A 192 27.06 -3.68 7.24
N TYR A 193 26.49 -2.77 8.03
CA TYR A 193 26.53 -2.84 9.50
C TYR A 193 25.78 -4.08 10.02
N ILE A 194 24.61 -4.40 9.46
CA ILE A 194 23.85 -5.59 9.83
C ILE A 194 24.60 -6.86 9.46
N LEU A 195 25.16 -6.93 8.24
CA LEU A 195 25.94 -8.08 7.79
C LEU A 195 27.22 -8.27 8.59
N ALA A 196 27.89 -7.19 9.00
CA ALA A 196 29.05 -7.24 9.89
C ALA A 196 28.72 -7.62 11.35
N GLY A 197 27.43 -7.67 11.71
CA GLY A 197 26.99 -7.92 13.10
C GLY A 197 27.37 -6.78 14.05
N LYS A 198 27.44 -5.54 13.55
CA LYS A 198 27.76 -4.35 14.33
C LYS A 198 26.71 -4.13 15.41
N LYS A 199 27.12 -3.77 16.62
CA LYS A 199 26.24 -3.54 17.77
C LYS A 199 25.79 -2.10 17.83
N TRP A 200 24.67 -1.84 18.51
CA TRP A 200 24.20 -0.49 18.79
C TRP A 200 25.22 0.33 19.60
N SER A 201 25.94 -0.33 20.52
CA SER A 201 27.04 0.32 21.29
C SER A 201 28.19 0.77 20.41
N ASP A 202 28.45 0.13 19.26
CA ASP A 202 29.53 0.48 18.35
C ASP A 202 29.27 1.79 17.60
N ILE A 203 28.01 2.27 17.62
CA ILE A 203 27.59 3.58 17.08
C ILE A 203 27.17 4.56 18.19
N GLY A 204 27.59 4.27 19.44
CA GLY A 204 27.40 5.16 20.58
C GLY A 204 26.02 5.07 21.25
N LEU A 205 25.15 4.14 20.85
CA LEU A 205 23.85 3.91 21.50
C LEU A 205 23.97 2.81 22.57
N ASN A 206 24.56 3.19 23.72
CA ASN A 206 24.84 2.25 24.82
C ASN A 206 23.60 1.83 25.62
N SER A 207 22.48 2.57 25.48
CA SER A 207 21.20 2.25 26.09
C SER A 207 20.51 1.07 25.43
N LEU A 208 20.92 0.67 24.22
CA LEU A 208 20.32 -0.41 23.46
C LEU A 208 21.30 -1.59 23.32
N TYR A 209 20.82 -2.77 23.73
CA TYR A 209 21.59 -3.99 23.67
C TYR A 209 21.42 -4.75 22.33
N GLY A 210 22.46 -5.46 21.93
CA GLY A 210 22.42 -6.34 20.75
C GLY A 210 22.96 -5.72 19.47
N ASN A 211 22.79 -6.47 18.39
CA ASN A 211 23.26 -6.06 17.06
C ASN A 211 22.27 -5.11 16.39
N ILE A 212 22.78 -4.28 15.50
CA ILE A 212 21.95 -3.47 14.60
C ILE A 212 21.15 -4.42 13.72
N ASN A 213 19.83 -4.26 13.72
CA ASN A 213 18.93 -5.04 12.87
C ASN A 213 17.71 -4.22 12.47
N ILE A 214 17.04 -4.68 11.42
CA ILE A 214 15.75 -4.17 10.97
C ILE A 214 14.81 -5.37 10.91
N ALA A 215 13.76 -5.37 11.70
CA ALA A 215 12.75 -6.40 11.62
C ALA A 215 11.81 -6.13 10.42
N SER A 216 11.48 -7.17 9.69
CA SER A 216 10.49 -7.15 8.61
C SER A 216 9.51 -8.29 8.75
N THR A 217 8.46 -8.28 7.96
CA THR A 217 7.68 -9.49 7.72
C THR A 217 8.46 -10.44 6.81
N ASP A 218 8.14 -11.73 6.91
CA ASP A 218 8.83 -12.77 6.12
C ASP A 218 8.59 -12.57 4.61
N PRO A 219 9.65 -12.35 3.81
CA PRO A 219 9.52 -12.13 2.36
C PRO A 219 8.92 -13.32 1.62
N VAL A 220 9.00 -14.52 2.18
CA VAL A 220 8.47 -15.74 1.56
C VAL A 220 6.95 -15.85 1.72
N SER A 221 6.38 -15.22 2.76
CA SER A 221 4.97 -15.34 3.11
C SER A 221 4.22 -14.02 3.22
N SER A 222 4.88 -12.88 2.98
CA SER A 222 4.29 -11.56 3.16
C SER A 222 4.72 -10.58 2.06
N SER A 223 3.75 -9.90 1.46
CA SER A 223 4.01 -8.90 0.41
C SER A 223 4.89 -7.74 0.85
N PRO A 224 4.72 -7.12 2.04
CA PRO A 224 5.63 -6.08 2.51
C PRO A 224 7.08 -6.56 2.65
N GLY A 225 7.27 -7.75 3.22
CA GLY A 225 8.59 -8.37 3.32
C GLY A 225 9.21 -8.60 1.95
N ALA A 226 8.45 -9.17 1.02
CA ALA A 226 8.92 -9.39 -0.34
C ALA A 226 9.27 -8.08 -1.07
N THR A 227 8.46 -7.02 -0.88
CA THR A 227 8.73 -5.70 -1.45
C THR A 227 9.99 -5.08 -0.85
N TYR A 228 10.19 -5.22 0.46
CA TYR A 228 11.40 -4.75 1.14
C TYR A 228 12.66 -5.48 0.66
N TYR A 229 12.61 -6.80 0.52
CA TYR A 229 13.74 -7.56 -0.02
C TYR A 229 14.01 -7.23 -1.50
N GLY A 230 12.97 -6.88 -2.26
CA GLY A 230 13.11 -6.31 -3.60
C GLY A 230 13.83 -4.96 -3.58
N LEU A 231 13.55 -4.10 -2.60
CA LEU A 231 14.28 -2.85 -2.39
C LEU A 231 15.76 -3.11 -2.05
N LEU A 232 16.03 -4.04 -1.12
CA LEU A 232 17.41 -4.41 -0.76
C LEU A 232 18.18 -4.94 -1.97
N LEU A 233 17.57 -5.81 -2.78
CA LEU A 233 18.19 -6.32 -4.00
C LEU A 233 18.50 -5.17 -4.97
N SER A 234 17.59 -4.23 -5.15
CA SER A 234 17.80 -3.07 -6.02
C SER A 234 18.93 -2.18 -5.54
N ILE A 235 19.05 -1.97 -4.23
CA ILE A 235 20.15 -1.19 -3.62
C ILE A 235 21.48 -1.90 -3.80
N LEU A 236 21.57 -3.19 -3.47
CA LEU A 236 22.76 -4.00 -3.64
C LEU A 236 23.21 -4.12 -5.10
N SER A 237 22.27 -3.98 -6.05
CA SER A 237 22.52 -4.00 -7.49
C SER A 237 22.70 -2.59 -8.07
N GLU A 238 22.91 -1.57 -7.24
CA GLU A 238 23.04 -0.16 -7.64
C GLU A 238 21.92 0.30 -8.59
N SER A 239 20.69 -0.16 -8.31
CA SER A 239 19.47 0.07 -9.11
C SER A 239 19.51 -0.53 -10.53
N GLN A 240 20.52 -1.35 -10.85
CA GLN A 240 20.65 -2.08 -12.11
C GLN A 240 20.33 -3.56 -11.92
N VAL A 241 19.03 -3.89 -11.84
CA VAL A 241 18.56 -5.26 -11.61
C VAL A 241 18.65 -6.06 -12.92
N THR A 242 19.84 -6.59 -13.20
CA THR A 242 20.11 -7.56 -14.27
C THR A 242 20.20 -8.96 -13.70
N SER A 243 20.02 -10.02 -14.51
CA SER A 243 20.15 -11.40 -14.05
C SER A 243 21.51 -11.68 -13.38
N GLU A 244 22.60 -11.09 -13.89
CA GLU A 244 23.93 -11.21 -13.30
C GLU A 244 24.00 -10.56 -11.91
N ASN A 245 23.53 -9.30 -11.78
CA ASN A 245 23.54 -8.59 -10.50
C ASN A 245 22.64 -9.27 -9.47
N VAL A 246 21.50 -9.83 -9.89
CA VAL A 246 20.62 -10.63 -9.05
C VAL A 246 21.38 -11.82 -8.48
N THR A 247 21.91 -12.68 -9.34
CA THR A 247 22.66 -13.89 -8.94
C THR A 247 23.83 -13.57 -8.00
N ASN A 248 24.55 -12.48 -8.24
CA ASN A 248 25.70 -12.06 -7.42
C ASN A 248 25.28 -11.54 -6.03
N ASN A 249 24.07 -10.96 -5.89
CA ASN A 249 23.60 -10.37 -4.63
C ASN A 249 22.70 -11.29 -3.78
N LEU A 250 22.15 -12.36 -4.36
CA LEU A 250 21.32 -13.32 -3.60
C LEU A 250 22.02 -13.90 -2.36
N PRO A 251 23.34 -14.27 -2.38
CA PRO A 251 24.01 -14.75 -1.18
C PRO A 251 24.05 -13.72 -0.03
N LYS A 252 24.24 -12.43 -0.34
CA LYS A 252 24.19 -11.35 0.66
C LYS A 252 22.80 -11.18 1.23
N LEU A 253 21.77 -11.24 0.40
CA LEU A 253 20.38 -11.18 0.85
C LEU A 253 20.00 -12.38 1.72
N LYS A 254 20.49 -13.57 1.38
CA LYS A 254 20.33 -14.77 2.21
C LYS A 254 20.96 -14.60 3.59
N GLU A 255 22.18 -14.06 3.65
CA GLU A 255 22.85 -13.78 4.91
C GLU A 255 22.07 -12.75 5.74
N PHE A 256 21.59 -11.68 5.09
CA PHE A 256 20.73 -10.68 5.72
C PHE A 256 19.44 -11.32 6.26
N TYR A 257 18.79 -12.19 5.47
CA TYR A 257 17.59 -12.93 5.86
C TYR A 257 17.82 -13.79 7.10
N ILE A 258 18.92 -14.54 7.14
CA ILE A 258 19.30 -15.37 8.30
C ILE A 258 19.53 -14.50 9.54
N LYS A 259 20.23 -13.37 9.40
CA LYS A 259 20.54 -12.45 10.50
C LYS A 259 19.31 -11.70 11.02
N SER A 260 18.27 -11.54 10.23
CA SER A 260 17.00 -10.93 10.66
C SER A 260 16.23 -11.80 11.68
N GLY A 261 16.54 -13.09 11.78
CA GLY A 261 15.97 -13.99 12.79
C GLY A 261 14.47 -14.24 12.60
N TYR A 262 13.71 -14.21 13.71
CA TYR A 262 12.27 -14.40 13.65
C TYR A 262 11.56 -13.24 12.95
N MET A 263 10.71 -13.56 11.99
CA MET A 263 9.90 -12.60 11.24
C MET A 263 8.42 -12.85 11.46
N ASN A 264 7.64 -11.78 11.55
CA ASN A 264 6.19 -11.85 11.62
C ASN A 264 5.60 -12.20 10.25
N ASN A 265 4.42 -12.82 10.24
CA ASN A 265 3.72 -13.14 9.01
C ASN A 265 2.94 -11.94 8.47
N THR A 266 2.49 -11.02 9.33
CA THR A 266 1.70 -9.86 8.92
C THR A 266 2.33 -8.54 9.37
N PRO A 267 2.13 -7.44 8.60
CA PRO A 267 2.56 -6.11 9.01
C PRO A 267 1.88 -5.64 10.30
N ALA A 268 0.59 -5.94 10.47
CA ALA A 268 -0.16 -5.56 11.66
C ALA A 268 0.45 -6.14 12.94
N ASP A 269 0.81 -7.44 12.93
CA ASP A 269 1.45 -8.09 14.08
C ASP A 269 2.83 -7.48 14.37
N LEU A 270 3.61 -7.15 13.34
CA LEU A 270 4.92 -6.53 13.48
C LEU A 270 4.79 -5.12 14.04
N PHE A 271 3.86 -4.32 13.53
CA PHE A 271 3.62 -2.95 14.00
C PHE A 271 3.09 -2.93 15.44
N GLU A 272 2.17 -3.84 15.79
CA GLU A 272 1.68 -3.98 17.16
C GLU A 272 2.81 -4.38 18.11
N ARG A 273 3.69 -5.32 17.71
CA ARG A 273 4.85 -5.72 18.50
C ARG A 273 5.82 -4.55 18.70
N TYR A 274 6.09 -3.77 17.66
CA TYR A 274 6.90 -2.56 17.72
C TYR A 274 6.39 -1.58 18.77
N LEU A 275 5.09 -1.28 18.75
CA LEU A 275 4.47 -0.38 19.72
C LEU A 275 4.50 -0.93 21.16
N LYS A 276 4.29 -2.24 21.34
CA LYS A 276 4.24 -2.90 22.65
C LYS A 276 5.60 -3.07 23.30
N THR A 277 6.63 -3.39 22.51
CA THR A 277 7.96 -3.73 23.04
C THR A 277 8.92 -2.53 23.08
N GLY A 278 8.57 -1.46 22.36
CA GLY A 278 9.36 -0.24 22.31
C GLY A 278 10.75 -0.45 21.69
N MET A 279 11.62 0.56 21.86
CA MET A 279 12.98 0.57 21.32
C MET A 279 13.81 -0.67 21.71
N GLY A 280 13.60 -1.17 22.93
CA GLY A 280 14.37 -2.31 23.45
C GLY A 280 14.06 -3.63 22.77
N GLY A 281 12.83 -3.81 22.28
CA GLY A 281 12.41 -5.03 21.58
C GLY A 281 12.53 -4.90 20.07
N GLU A 282 12.06 -3.79 19.52
CA GLU A 282 12.06 -3.52 18.08
C GLU A 282 12.64 -2.13 17.79
N PRO A 283 13.97 -2.01 17.63
CA PRO A 283 14.63 -0.74 17.35
C PRO A 283 14.23 -0.14 15.99
N MET A 284 14.07 -0.99 14.99
CA MET A 284 13.65 -0.62 13.63
C MET A 284 12.76 -1.71 13.05
N ILE A 285 11.67 -1.30 12.42
CA ILE A 285 10.79 -2.20 11.66
C ILE A 285 10.50 -1.65 10.27
N VAL A 286 10.31 -2.55 9.31
CA VAL A 286 9.82 -2.22 7.98
C VAL A 286 8.31 -2.31 7.94
N ASP A 287 7.66 -1.27 7.43
CA ASP A 287 6.23 -1.29 7.15
C ASP A 287 5.89 -0.22 6.08
N TYR A 288 4.61 -0.02 5.87
CA TYR A 288 4.08 1.00 4.97
C TYR A 288 3.91 2.36 5.65
N GLU A 289 4.10 3.45 4.93
CA GLU A 289 3.80 4.80 5.42
C GLU A 289 2.37 4.90 5.98
N LYS A 290 1.42 4.24 5.32
CA LYS A 290 0.02 4.27 5.74
C LYS A 290 -0.23 3.77 7.16
N SER A 291 0.59 2.84 7.67
CA SER A 291 0.32 2.15 8.94
C SER A 291 0.31 3.11 10.15
N ILE A 292 1.22 4.08 10.20
CA ILE A 292 1.23 5.07 11.29
C ILE A 292 0.11 6.10 11.14
N ILE A 293 -0.30 6.44 9.91
CA ILE A 293 -1.40 7.37 9.63
C ILE A 293 -2.73 6.73 10.07
N ASP A 294 -2.92 5.47 9.69
CA ASP A 294 -4.07 4.66 10.09
C ASP A 294 -4.14 4.48 11.61
N PHE A 295 -3.01 4.18 12.26
CA PHE A 295 -2.91 4.10 13.72
C PHE A 295 -3.25 5.44 14.39
N ALA A 296 -2.74 6.57 13.89
CA ALA A 296 -3.02 7.88 14.45
C ALA A 296 -4.51 8.25 14.37
N ASN A 297 -5.19 7.81 13.31
CA ASN A 297 -6.62 8.05 13.10
C ASN A 297 -7.51 7.08 13.90
N SER A 298 -7.12 5.80 13.95
CA SER A 298 -7.91 4.75 14.63
C SER A 298 -7.71 4.73 16.15
N ASN A 299 -6.54 5.17 16.65
CA ASN A 299 -6.20 5.20 18.07
C ASN A 299 -5.44 6.49 18.46
N PRO A 300 -6.13 7.65 18.49
CA PRO A 300 -5.50 8.94 18.75
C PRO A 300 -4.78 9.04 20.12
N ASP A 301 -5.34 8.43 21.15
CA ASP A 301 -4.73 8.43 22.50
C ASP A 301 -3.47 7.57 22.53
N GLY A 302 -3.50 6.39 21.92
CA GLY A 302 -2.32 5.53 21.77
C GLY A 302 -1.23 6.23 20.96
N PHE A 303 -1.60 6.87 19.86
CA PHE A 303 -0.65 7.64 19.06
C PHE A 303 -0.06 8.83 19.84
N ALA A 304 -0.87 9.59 20.57
CA ALA A 304 -0.41 10.71 21.40
C ALA A 304 0.65 10.29 22.42
N SER A 305 0.60 9.05 22.91
CA SER A 305 1.56 8.53 23.90
C SER A 305 2.94 8.20 23.31
N VAL A 306 3.07 8.01 22.00
CA VAL A 306 4.31 7.56 21.34
C VAL A 306 4.83 8.51 20.24
N LYS A 307 4.04 9.48 19.79
CA LYS A 307 4.34 10.35 18.64
C LYS A 307 5.66 11.13 18.77
N ASP A 308 6.05 11.49 19.99
CA ASP A 308 7.27 12.25 20.23
C ASP A 308 8.54 11.39 20.16
N ASP A 309 8.39 10.07 20.28
CA ASP A 309 9.49 9.10 20.28
C ASP A 309 9.62 8.36 18.96
N ILE A 310 8.52 8.14 18.22
CA ILE A 310 8.54 7.45 16.91
C ILE A 310 9.07 8.37 15.81
N ARG A 311 9.85 7.79 14.90
CA ARG A 311 10.32 8.42 13.66
C ARG A 311 10.00 7.54 12.46
N ILE A 312 9.64 8.19 11.36
CA ILE A 312 9.48 7.56 10.05
C ILE A 312 10.73 7.83 9.25
N LEU A 313 11.42 6.79 8.83
CA LEU A 313 12.61 6.86 8.00
C LEU A 313 12.24 6.45 6.57
N TYR A 314 12.46 7.33 5.62
CA TYR A 314 12.24 7.09 4.21
C TYR A 314 13.56 6.61 3.56
N PRO A 315 13.68 5.33 3.15
CA PRO A 315 14.83 4.94 2.32
C PRO A 315 14.91 5.81 1.06
N SER A 316 16.10 6.23 0.70
CA SER A 316 16.30 7.02 -0.52
C SER A 316 17.40 6.37 -1.37
N PRO A 317 17.01 5.57 -2.37
CA PRO A 317 15.65 5.35 -2.88
C PRO A 317 14.78 4.45 -2.00
N THR A 318 13.43 4.64 -2.08
CA THR A 318 12.44 3.69 -1.57
C THR A 318 11.75 2.94 -2.71
N ILE A 319 10.79 2.10 -2.36
CA ILE A 319 9.95 1.36 -3.31
C ILE A 319 8.48 1.56 -2.99
N TRP A 320 7.66 1.70 -4.02
CA TRP A 320 6.23 1.77 -3.87
C TRP A 320 5.58 0.39 -3.75
N ASN A 321 4.66 0.25 -2.81
CA ASN A 321 3.67 -0.81 -2.83
C ASN A 321 2.42 -0.29 -3.55
N SER A 322 2.27 -0.69 -4.80
CA SER A 322 1.28 -0.17 -5.72
C SER A 322 0.09 -1.11 -5.83
N HIS A 323 -1.05 -0.70 -5.27
CA HIS A 323 -2.29 -1.45 -5.35
C HIS A 323 -2.95 -1.16 -6.70
N CYS A 324 -2.92 -2.14 -7.59
CA CYS A 324 -3.46 -2.03 -8.93
C CYS A 324 -4.75 -2.83 -9.09
N MET A 325 -5.69 -2.23 -9.80
CA MET A 325 -6.89 -2.93 -10.23
C MET A 325 -6.69 -3.47 -11.64
N THR A 326 -7.01 -4.75 -11.84
CA THR A 326 -7.08 -5.40 -13.15
C THR A 326 -8.55 -5.61 -13.47
N VAL A 327 -9.04 -5.01 -14.55
CA VAL A 327 -10.45 -4.93 -14.90
C VAL A 327 -10.77 -5.93 -15.98
N PHE A 328 -11.84 -6.72 -15.79
CA PHE A 328 -12.27 -7.77 -16.71
C PHE A 328 -13.63 -7.51 -17.36
N THR A 329 -14.44 -6.59 -16.82
CA THR A 329 -15.78 -6.26 -17.31
C THR A 329 -16.03 -4.76 -17.31
N ASP A 330 -17.05 -4.31 -18.04
CA ASP A 330 -17.50 -2.91 -18.03
C ASP A 330 -17.90 -2.43 -16.62
N LYS A 331 -18.44 -3.32 -15.78
CA LYS A 331 -18.77 -3.03 -14.39
C LYS A 331 -17.49 -2.78 -13.58
N GLY A 332 -16.48 -3.62 -13.75
CA GLY A 332 -15.16 -3.42 -13.16
C GLY A 332 -14.52 -2.12 -13.59
N GLU A 333 -14.67 -1.72 -14.86
CA GLU A 333 -14.18 -0.43 -15.35
C GLU A 333 -14.88 0.77 -14.70
N LYS A 334 -16.19 0.65 -14.50
CA LYS A 334 -16.97 1.67 -13.79
C LYS A 334 -16.51 1.84 -12.35
N LEU A 335 -16.24 0.73 -11.67
CA LEU A 335 -15.68 0.73 -10.32
C LEU A 335 -14.25 1.32 -10.32
N TYR A 336 -13.39 0.93 -11.25
CA TYR A 336 -12.03 1.48 -11.36
C TYR A 336 -12.05 3.01 -11.50
N LYS A 337 -12.94 3.55 -12.33
CA LYS A 337 -13.17 5.00 -12.45
C LYS A 337 -13.70 5.61 -11.16
N ALA A 338 -14.63 4.92 -10.48
CA ALA A 338 -15.21 5.38 -9.24
C ALA A 338 -14.19 5.43 -8.09
N LEU A 339 -13.34 4.41 -7.93
CA LEU A 339 -12.28 4.42 -6.90
C LEU A 339 -11.22 5.50 -7.13
N ASN A 340 -11.12 6.03 -8.33
CA ASN A 340 -10.30 7.18 -8.67
C ASN A 340 -11.06 8.52 -8.53
N ASP A 341 -12.23 8.54 -7.92
CA ASP A 341 -12.96 9.76 -7.58
C ASP A 341 -12.17 10.62 -6.59
N LYS A 342 -12.25 11.96 -6.79
CA LYS A 342 -11.51 12.92 -5.94
C LYS A 342 -11.83 12.76 -4.46
N ARG A 343 -13.11 12.55 -4.08
CA ARG A 343 -13.51 12.42 -2.68
C ARG A 343 -13.07 11.07 -2.10
N ILE A 344 -13.19 9.98 -2.87
CA ILE A 344 -12.70 8.67 -2.48
C ILE A 344 -11.17 8.70 -2.30
N SER A 345 -10.45 9.34 -3.22
CA SER A 345 -8.99 9.53 -3.11
C SER A 345 -8.60 10.35 -1.88
N GLN A 346 -9.40 11.36 -1.53
CA GLN A 346 -9.19 12.15 -0.32
C GLN A 346 -9.43 11.31 0.95
N ILE A 347 -10.48 10.51 0.99
CA ILE A 347 -10.74 9.58 2.11
C ILE A 347 -9.60 8.57 2.24
N ALA A 348 -9.12 8.00 1.13
CA ALA A 348 -8.02 7.05 1.12
C ALA A 348 -6.75 7.64 1.76
N TRP A 349 -6.46 8.92 1.49
CA TRP A 349 -5.32 9.60 2.08
C TRP A 349 -5.57 10.01 3.54
N GLU A 350 -6.61 10.78 3.79
CA GLU A 350 -6.84 11.41 5.11
C GLU A 350 -7.12 10.41 6.21
N LYS A 351 -7.89 9.34 5.92
CA LYS A 351 -8.25 8.34 6.93
C LYS A 351 -7.30 7.15 6.98
N TYR A 352 -6.83 6.68 5.82
CA TYR A 352 -6.13 5.40 5.69
C TYR A 352 -4.68 5.52 5.23
N GLY A 353 -4.18 6.74 4.96
CA GLY A 353 -2.80 7.00 4.60
C GLY A 353 -2.37 6.48 3.22
N PHE A 354 -3.32 6.10 2.38
CA PHE A 354 -3.02 5.72 1.01
C PHE A 354 -2.83 6.93 0.12
N ARG A 355 -1.69 7.01 -0.52
CA ARG A 355 -1.47 7.90 -1.66
C ARG A 355 -2.19 7.31 -2.86
N THR A 356 -2.83 8.14 -3.68
CA THR A 356 -3.60 7.67 -4.83
C THR A 356 -2.83 7.79 -6.14
N GLY A 357 -3.18 6.95 -7.13
CA GLY A 357 -2.43 6.83 -8.39
C GLY A 357 -2.63 7.99 -9.36
N ILE A 358 -3.69 8.79 -9.19
CA ILE A 358 -4.07 9.80 -10.19
C ILE A 358 -3.15 10.99 -10.20
N THR A 359 -2.34 11.16 -9.18
CA THR A 359 -1.62 12.41 -9.07
C THR A 359 -0.15 12.19 -8.78
N GLY A 360 0.73 12.64 -9.67
CA GLY A 360 1.91 13.34 -9.22
C GLY A 360 1.49 14.52 -8.32
N GLY A 361 0.39 14.36 -7.56
CA GLY A 361 -0.40 15.39 -6.92
C GLY A 361 0.14 15.77 -5.57
N ASN A 362 -0.10 17.01 -5.27
CA ASN A 362 0.09 17.57 -3.95
C ASN A 362 -0.94 16.93 -3.01
N TYR A 363 -0.48 15.99 -2.18
CA TYR A 363 -1.27 15.53 -1.04
C TYR A 363 -1.33 16.66 -0.03
N ASP A 364 -2.49 16.92 0.52
CA ASP A 364 -2.59 17.83 1.65
C ASP A 364 -2.06 17.13 2.90
N VAL A 365 -0.74 17.24 3.11
CA VAL A 365 -0.07 16.65 4.27
C VAL A 365 -0.41 17.38 5.57
N SER A 366 -1.06 18.56 5.50
CA SER A 366 -1.54 19.28 6.68
C SER A 366 -2.77 18.64 7.32
N SER A 367 -3.48 17.81 6.58
CA SER A 367 -4.65 17.08 7.07
C SER A 367 -4.30 15.88 7.97
N ILE A 368 -3.04 15.46 8.00
CA ILE A 368 -2.58 14.34 8.81
C ILE A 368 -1.74 14.83 10.00
N SER A 369 -1.83 14.10 11.12
CA SER A 369 -1.19 14.49 12.40
C SER A 369 0.31 14.17 12.47
N ILE A 370 0.90 13.62 11.40
CA ILE A 370 2.29 13.17 11.32
C ILE A 370 2.99 13.90 10.19
N LYS A 371 4.27 14.28 10.40
CA LYS A 371 5.08 14.91 9.38
C LYS A 371 5.57 13.88 8.36
N VAL A 372 5.09 13.97 7.12
CA VAL A 372 5.46 13.13 5.98
C VAL A 372 5.85 13.99 4.79
N PRO A 373 6.68 13.51 3.86
CA PRO A 373 7.03 14.27 2.67
C PRO A 373 5.82 14.42 1.75
N GLN A 374 5.62 15.61 1.23
CA GLN A 374 4.57 15.86 0.23
C GLN A 374 4.81 15.05 -1.03
N LYS A 375 6.07 14.88 -1.43
CA LYS A 375 6.49 14.15 -2.62
C LYS A 375 7.65 13.22 -2.29
N ILE A 376 7.58 11.99 -2.78
CA ILE A 376 8.68 11.02 -2.76
C ILE A 376 9.29 10.97 -4.15
N SER A 377 10.51 11.47 -4.29
CA SER A 377 11.18 11.66 -5.58
C SER A 377 12.23 10.60 -5.89
N SER A 378 12.77 9.94 -4.86
CA SER A 378 13.79 8.90 -5.03
C SER A 378 13.18 7.52 -4.82
N THR A 379 12.96 6.79 -5.91
CA THR A 379 12.32 5.47 -5.87
C THR A 379 12.98 4.51 -6.85
N VAL A 380 12.91 3.21 -6.54
CA VAL A 380 13.21 2.13 -7.47
C VAL A 380 11.92 1.52 -8.00
N THR A 381 11.97 0.88 -9.14
CA THR A 381 10.85 0.13 -9.70
C THR A 381 10.70 -1.24 -9.02
N SER A 382 9.47 -1.75 -8.95
CA SER A 382 9.23 -3.12 -8.52
C SER A 382 9.96 -4.12 -9.41
N LEU A 383 10.44 -5.21 -8.81
CA LEU A 383 11.10 -6.28 -9.54
C LEU A 383 10.15 -6.87 -10.60
N LYS A 384 10.69 -7.29 -11.72
CA LYS A 384 9.93 -8.12 -12.66
C LYS A 384 9.58 -9.47 -12.02
N MET A 385 8.54 -10.13 -12.50
CA MET A 385 8.03 -11.36 -11.91
C MET A 385 9.06 -12.51 -11.89
N ASP A 386 9.85 -12.64 -12.93
CA ASP A 386 10.93 -13.63 -13.03
C ASP A 386 12.00 -13.42 -11.95
N VAL A 387 12.50 -12.20 -11.82
CA VAL A 387 13.49 -11.81 -10.78
C VAL A 387 12.89 -11.98 -9.37
N TYR A 388 11.64 -11.61 -9.20
CA TYR A 388 10.95 -11.79 -7.93
C TYR A 388 10.87 -13.27 -7.55
N ASN A 389 10.47 -14.12 -8.48
CA ASN A 389 10.37 -15.56 -8.24
C ASN A 389 11.74 -16.19 -7.94
N GLU A 390 12.80 -15.74 -8.64
CA GLU A 390 14.18 -16.17 -8.34
C GLU A 390 14.57 -15.81 -6.90
N LEU A 391 14.35 -14.56 -6.49
CA LEU A 391 14.62 -14.10 -5.12
C LEU A 391 13.87 -14.94 -4.08
N ILE A 392 12.55 -15.07 -4.22
CA ILE A 392 11.72 -15.79 -3.24
C ILE A 392 12.08 -17.27 -3.18
N ASN A 393 12.31 -17.92 -4.30
CA ASN A 393 12.72 -19.32 -4.32
C ASN A 393 14.08 -19.52 -3.65
N TYR A 394 15.03 -18.61 -3.88
CA TYR A 394 16.34 -18.67 -3.24
C TYR A 394 16.26 -18.51 -1.72
N LEU A 395 15.36 -17.66 -1.22
CA LEU A 395 15.13 -17.50 0.22
C LEU A 395 14.37 -18.67 0.84
N LYS A 396 13.43 -19.31 0.10
CA LYS A 396 12.73 -20.53 0.55
C LYS A 396 13.65 -21.68 0.84
N GLU A 397 14.67 -21.89 0.01
CA GLU A 397 15.66 -22.96 0.19
C GLU A 397 16.53 -22.77 1.44
N THR A 398 16.34 -21.68 2.18
CA THR A 398 17.11 -21.32 3.37
C THR A 398 16.44 -21.81 4.66
N LYS A 399 15.14 -22.11 4.61
CA LYS A 399 14.35 -22.66 5.71
C LYS A 399 14.45 -24.18 5.73
#